data_d0b8180b19475992f5a5307cc1fd745c
#
_entry.id   d0b8180b19475992f5a5307cc1fd745c
#
_cell.length_a   1.000
_cell.length_b   1.000
_cell.length_c   1.000
_cell.angle_alpha   90.00
_cell.angle_beta   90.00
_cell.angle_gamma   90.00
#
_symmetry.space_group_name_H-M   'P 1'
#
loop_
_entity.id
_entity.type
_entity.pdbx_description
1 polymer ?
#
loop_
_entity_poly.entity_id
_entity_poly.type
_entity_poly.pdbx_seq_one_letter_code
_entity_poly.pdbx_strand_id
1 'polypeptide(L)'
;MTDKHNNIIAIASGKGGVGKTWLSVTLAHLIARSGRQVLLFDGDIGLANVDVQLGLTPQRDLSGVISGRYSLQEAITPYAEGGFDIIAGRSGSSSLAVLPMEKLESLATELKALQKNYDVVMIDLGAGIEQHVQYLSSLSSRCVVVVTDEPTSLTDAYAFIKIALSGKNAPQVGVVVNQASTQKEGEQTYHALSKACMNFLNLSPVLMGIVRRDNKVKDSIRSQKSLLVKAPHSTAATDAAVIAIKLMQR
;
A
#
# COMPACT_ATOMS: atom_id res chain seq x y z
N MET A 1 -3.53 -2.93 -23.97
CA MET A 1 -4.95 -2.96 -23.58
C MET A 1 -4.97 -3.01 -22.08
N THR A 2 -5.27 -1.90 -21.41
CA THR A 2 -5.48 -1.90 -19.96
C THR A 2 -6.77 -2.67 -19.70
N ASP A 3 -6.65 -3.73 -18.90
CA ASP A 3 -7.77 -4.56 -18.49
C ASP A 3 -8.80 -3.66 -17.79
N LYS A 4 -9.97 -3.46 -18.40
CA LYS A 4 -11.03 -2.55 -17.92
C LYS A 4 -11.57 -2.90 -16.52
N HIS A 5 -11.06 -3.98 -15.90
CA HIS A 5 -11.47 -4.50 -14.61
C HIS A 5 -10.33 -4.62 -13.58
N ASN A 6 -9.17 -4.02 -13.86
CA ASN A 6 -8.09 -4.06 -12.87
C ASN A 6 -8.39 -3.12 -11.70
N ASN A 7 -8.83 -3.69 -10.58
CA ASN A 7 -9.17 -3.02 -9.32
C ASN A 7 -8.05 -3.12 -8.27
N ILE A 8 -6.83 -3.46 -8.70
CA ILE A 8 -5.66 -3.53 -7.82
C ILE A 8 -5.05 -2.14 -7.65
N ILE A 9 -4.83 -1.75 -6.41
CA ILE A 9 -4.16 -0.51 -6.00
C ILE A 9 -2.91 -0.89 -5.19
N ALA A 10 -1.73 -0.46 -5.62
CA ALA A 10 -0.51 -0.63 -4.86
C ALA A 10 -0.23 0.59 -3.98
N ILE A 11 0.21 0.36 -2.75
CA ILE A 11 0.75 1.39 -1.87
C ILE A 11 2.25 1.14 -1.75
N ALA A 12 3.05 2.10 -2.17
CA ALA A 12 4.49 1.98 -2.33
C ALA A 12 5.25 3.09 -1.61
N SER A 13 6.52 2.90 -1.40
CA SER A 13 7.44 3.96 -0.97
C SER A 13 8.87 3.60 -1.37
N GLY A 14 9.68 4.60 -1.70
CA GLY A 14 11.10 4.38 -1.92
C GLY A 14 11.87 4.13 -0.61
N LYS A 15 11.36 4.61 0.54
CA LYS A 15 12.01 4.53 1.85
C LYS A 15 11.15 3.82 2.88
N GLY A 16 11.78 3.07 3.79
CA GLY A 16 11.11 2.47 4.95
C GLY A 16 10.71 3.52 6.01
N GLY A 17 9.69 3.22 6.81
CA GLY A 17 9.27 4.06 7.94
C GLY A 17 8.42 5.28 7.60
N VAL A 18 8.09 5.53 6.33
CA VAL A 18 7.23 6.65 5.90
C VAL A 18 5.74 6.48 6.25
N GLY A 19 5.34 5.34 6.85
CA GLY A 19 3.98 5.06 7.28
C GLY A 19 3.09 4.40 6.23
N LYS A 20 3.66 3.70 5.28
CA LYS A 20 2.97 3.02 4.19
C LYS A 20 1.92 2.02 4.69
N THR A 21 2.30 1.03 5.52
CA THR A 21 1.40 0.00 6.06
C THR A 21 0.24 0.60 6.87
N TRP A 22 0.52 1.59 7.71
CA TRP A 22 -0.54 2.30 8.42
C TRP A 22 -1.55 2.94 7.46
N LEU A 23 -1.06 3.57 6.38
CA LEU A 23 -1.93 4.18 5.37
C LEU A 23 -2.74 3.11 4.63
N SER A 24 -2.11 1.99 4.25
CA SER A 24 -2.78 0.86 3.59
C SER A 24 -3.93 0.32 4.43
N VAL A 25 -3.70 0.04 5.70
CA VAL A 25 -4.73 -0.41 6.66
C VAL A 25 -5.85 0.63 6.80
N THR A 26 -5.49 1.91 6.94
CA THR A 26 -6.47 2.98 7.13
C THR A 26 -7.33 3.19 5.90
N LEU A 27 -6.74 3.16 4.69
CA LEU A 27 -7.47 3.28 3.43
C LEU A 27 -8.38 2.06 3.19
N ALA A 28 -7.89 0.83 3.44
CA ALA A 28 -8.70 -0.38 3.32
C ALA A 28 -9.94 -0.28 4.22
N HIS A 29 -9.77 0.14 5.48
CA HIS A 29 -10.87 0.32 6.41
C HIS A 29 -11.86 1.41 5.97
N LEU A 30 -11.38 2.57 5.50
CA LEU A 30 -12.24 3.66 4.99
C LEU A 30 -13.07 3.22 3.79
N ILE A 31 -12.45 2.48 2.85
CA ILE A 31 -13.11 1.98 1.65
C ILE A 31 -14.14 0.91 2.03
N ALA A 32 -13.80 -0.01 2.94
CA ALA A 32 -14.75 -1.00 3.45
C ALA A 32 -15.96 -0.37 4.14
N ARG A 33 -15.76 0.70 4.94
CA ARG A 33 -16.85 1.46 5.56
C ARG A 33 -17.79 2.14 4.54
N SER A 34 -17.36 2.32 3.29
CA SER A 34 -18.23 2.81 2.21
C SER A 34 -19.07 1.69 1.55
N GLY A 35 -19.05 0.48 2.12
CA GLY A 35 -19.82 -0.68 1.63
C GLY A 35 -19.11 -1.49 0.54
N ARG A 36 -17.80 -1.28 0.32
CA ARG A 36 -17.02 -2.02 -0.67
C ARG A 36 -16.39 -3.27 -0.07
N GLN A 37 -16.32 -4.34 -0.86
CA GLN A 37 -15.53 -5.53 -0.53
C GLN A 37 -14.05 -5.24 -0.78
N VAL A 38 -13.22 -5.28 0.27
CA VAL A 38 -11.80 -4.91 0.19
C VAL A 38 -10.93 -6.08 0.66
N LEU A 39 -9.89 -6.38 -0.12
CA LEU A 39 -8.80 -7.27 0.26
C LEU A 39 -7.51 -6.44 0.44
N LEU A 40 -6.89 -6.53 1.60
CA LEU A 40 -5.55 -5.98 1.85
C LEU A 40 -4.53 -7.11 1.81
N PHE A 41 -3.63 -7.07 0.83
CA PHE A 41 -2.56 -8.02 0.66
C PHE A 41 -1.25 -7.42 1.19
N ASP A 42 -0.62 -8.09 2.16
CA ASP A 42 0.70 -7.71 2.65
C ASP A 42 1.78 -8.19 1.69
N GLY A 43 2.22 -7.29 0.81
CA GLY A 43 3.24 -7.54 -0.21
C GLY A 43 4.67 -7.26 0.24
N ASP A 44 4.90 -6.93 1.52
CA ASP A 44 6.24 -6.84 2.11
C ASP A 44 6.72 -8.25 2.49
N ILE A 45 7.18 -9.00 1.47
CA ILE A 45 7.43 -10.44 1.55
C ILE A 45 8.50 -10.80 2.61
N GLY A 46 9.35 -9.87 3.00
CA GLY A 46 10.42 -10.11 3.99
C GLY A 46 10.14 -9.55 5.38
N LEU A 47 9.40 -8.46 5.46
CA LEU A 47 9.18 -7.69 6.69
C LEU A 47 7.68 -7.35 6.89
N ALA A 48 6.81 -8.30 6.54
CA ALA A 48 5.37 -8.20 6.69
C ALA A 48 4.98 -7.73 8.10
N ASN A 49 4.02 -6.84 8.19
CA ASN A 49 3.63 -6.23 9.47
C ASN A 49 2.16 -5.76 9.54
N VAL A 50 1.33 -6.07 8.55
CA VAL A 50 -0.11 -5.76 8.58
C VAL A 50 -0.81 -6.48 9.73
N ASP A 51 -0.53 -7.76 9.91
CA ASP A 51 -1.05 -8.58 11.01
C ASP A 51 -0.62 -8.05 12.37
N VAL A 52 0.67 -7.72 12.53
CA VAL A 52 1.22 -7.13 13.77
C VAL A 52 0.52 -5.81 14.09
N GLN A 53 0.33 -4.95 13.09
CA GLN A 53 -0.32 -3.65 13.28
C GLN A 53 -1.79 -3.77 13.68
N LEU A 54 -2.46 -4.85 13.29
CA LEU A 54 -3.87 -5.12 13.61
C LEU A 54 -4.08 -6.07 14.80
N GLY A 55 -2.99 -6.57 15.41
CA GLY A 55 -3.06 -7.52 16.53
C GLY A 55 -3.66 -8.87 16.12
N LEU A 56 -3.47 -9.25 14.88
CA LEU A 56 -3.98 -10.51 14.34
C LEU A 56 -2.90 -11.60 14.42
N THR A 57 -3.35 -12.84 14.57
CA THR A 57 -2.50 -14.03 14.51
C THR A 57 -3.08 -15.00 13.50
N PRO A 58 -2.89 -14.74 12.19
CA PRO A 58 -3.41 -15.60 11.15
C PRO A 58 -2.87 -17.01 11.24
N GLN A 59 -3.71 -18.02 11.10
CA GLN A 59 -3.28 -19.43 11.07
C GLN A 59 -2.60 -19.79 9.75
N ARG A 60 -2.89 -19.05 8.69
CA ARG A 60 -2.36 -19.20 7.33
C ARG A 60 -1.82 -17.88 6.85
N ASP A 61 -0.62 -17.90 6.28
CA ASP A 61 0.14 -16.75 5.83
C ASP A 61 0.76 -16.99 4.45
N LEU A 62 1.34 -15.95 3.84
CA LEU A 62 1.99 -16.06 2.54
C LEU A 62 3.10 -17.12 2.49
N SER A 63 3.76 -17.44 3.61
CA SER A 63 4.83 -18.46 3.59
C SER A 63 4.28 -19.84 3.27
N GLY A 64 3.09 -20.14 3.74
CA GLY A 64 2.41 -21.40 3.42
C GLY A 64 1.93 -21.47 1.97
N VAL A 65 1.44 -20.35 1.43
CA VAL A 65 1.06 -20.24 0.02
C VAL A 65 2.29 -20.46 -0.87
N ILE A 66 3.37 -19.74 -0.62
CA ILE A 66 4.63 -19.82 -1.39
C ILE A 66 5.23 -21.22 -1.33
N SER A 67 5.10 -21.92 -0.20
CA SER A 67 5.53 -23.32 -0.07
C SER A 67 4.56 -24.35 -0.66
N GLY A 68 3.42 -23.91 -1.19
CA GLY A 68 2.40 -24.77 -1.80
C GLY A 68 1.58 -25.60 -0.82
N ARG A 69 1.57 -25.24 0.47
CA ARG A 69 0.77 -25.94 1.49
C ARG A 69 -0.74 -25.68 1.38
N TYR A 70 -1.11 -24.52 0.88
CA TYR A 70 -2.47 -24.09 0.64
C TYR A 70 -2.51 -22.94 -0.38
N SER A 71 -3.67 -22.68 -0.95
CA SER A 71 -3.90 -21.60 -1.91
C SER A 71 -3.94 -20.23 -1.25
N LEU A 72 -3.81 -19.17 -2.06
CA LEU A 72 -3.94 -17.79 -1.60
C LEU A 72 -5.36 -17.51 -1.03
N GLN A 73 -6.39 -18.13 -1.62
CA GLN A 73 -7.76 -18.02 -1.11
C GLN A 73 -7.92 -18.59 0.29
N GLU A 74 -7.24 -19.68 0.62
CA GLU A 74 -7.28 -20.29 1.95
C GLU A 74 -6.51 -19.48 3.00
N ALA A 75 -5.63 -18.56 2.59
CA ALA A 75 -4.89 -17.67 3.47
C ALA A 75 -5.65 -16.38 3.82
N ILE A 76 -6.84 -16.17 3.27
CA ILE A 76 -7.68 -15.01 3.59
C ILE A 76 -8.09 -15.07 5.06
N THR A 77 -7.87 -13.99 5.77
CA THR A 77 -8.25 -13.80 7.17
C THR A 77 -9.14 -12.57 7.27
N PRO A 78 -10.40 -12.67 7.72
CA PRO A 78 -11.26 -11.51 7.88
C PRO A 78 -10.81 -10.64 9.07
N TYR A 79 -10.75 -9.33 8.86
CA TYR A 79 -10.60 -8.34 9.91
C TYR A 79 -11.96 -7.70 10.22
N ALA A 80 -12.70 -8.33 11.15
CA ALA A 80 -14.09 -7.98 11.45
C ALA A 80 -14.26 -6.53 11.93
N GLU A 81 -13.35 -6.01 12.78
CA GLU A 81 -13.40 -4.61 13.27
C GLU A 81 -13.28 -3.59 12.13
N GLY A 82 -12.62 -3.94 11.03
CA GLY A 82 -12.42 -3.07 9.86
C GLY A 82 -13.37 -3.34 8.71
N GLY A 83 -14.05 -4.47 8.71
CA GLY A 83 -14.96 -4.88 7.64
C GLY A 83 -14.26 -5.20 6.32
N PHE A 84 -12.99 -5.63 6.36
CA PHE A 84 -12.21 -6.03 5.19
C PHE A 84 -11.42 -7.30 5.46
N ASP A 85 -10.99 -7.95 4.39
CA ASP A 85 -10.17 -9.15 4.46
C ASP A 85 -8.69 -8.82 4.32
N ILE A 86 -7.82 -9.64 4.90
CA ILE A 86 -6.37 -9.54 4.76
C ILE A 86 -5.77 -10.86 4.28
N ILE A 87 -4.67 -10.76 3.54
CA ILE A 87 -3.71 -11.84 3.38
C ILE A 87 -2.42 -11.36 4.01
N ALA A 88 -2.08 -11.98 5.15
CA ALA A 88 -0.92 -11.58 5.92
C ALA A 88 0.36 -12.17 5.34
N GLY A 89 1.42 -11.39 5.35
CA GLY A 89 2.78 -11.89 5.19
C GLY A 89 3.24 -12.63 6.45
N ARG A 90 4.52 -12.98 6.51
CA ARG A 90 5.14 -13.54 7.71
C ARG A 90 6.37 -12.73 8.10
N SER A 91 6.32 -12.11 9.26
CA SER A 91 7.45 -11.38 9.82
C SER A 91 8.64 -12.30 10.11
N GLY A 92 9.85 -11.83 9.81
CA GLY A 92 11.10 -12.52 10.20
C GLY A 92 11.47 -13.75 9.38
N SER A 93 10.85 -13.98 8.23
CA SER A 93 11.20 -15.07 7.32
C SER A 93 12.26 -14.63 6.32
N SER A 94 13.53 -14.75 6.68
CA SER A 94 14.67 -14.46 5.79
C SER A 94 14.65 -15.27 4.48
N SER A 95 14.00 -16.42 4.47
CA SER A 95 13.83 -17.27 3.29
C SER A 95 12.88 -16.67 2.23
N LEU A 96 12.06 -15.70 2.59
CA LEU A 96 11.14 -15.02 1.67
C LEU A 96 11.75 -13.75 1.03
N ALA A 97 12.86 -13.23 1.57
CA ALA A 97 13.52 -12.04 1.05
C ALA A 97 14.06 -12.23 -0.39
N VAL A 98 14.29 -13.49 -0.80
CA VAL A 98 14.72 -13.85 -2.15
C VAL A 98 13.71 -14.85 -2.73
N LEU A 99 12.54 -14.34 -3.11
CA LEU A 99 11.52 -15.16 -3.74
C LEU A 99 11.84 -15.38 -5.23
N PRO A 100 11.94 -16.61 -5.72
CA PRO A 100 12.09 -16.89 -7.15
C PRO A 100 10.95 -16.28 -7.96
N MET A 101 11.24 -15.74 -9.15
CA MET A 101 10.24 -15.09 -10.01
C MET A 101 9.06 -16.02 -10.34
N GLU A 102 9.29 -17.29 -10.56
CA GLU A 102 8.24 -18.28 -10.82
C GLU A 102 7.18 -18.33 -9.68
N LYS A 103 7.66 -18.26 -8.43
CA LYS A 103 6.76 -18.23 -7.27
C LYS A 103 5.97 -16.91 -7.17
N LEU A 104 6.61 -15.81 -7.52
CA LEU A 104 5.98 -14.51 -7.57
C LEU A 104 4.94 -14.42 -8.68
N GLU A 105 5.20 -15.02 -9.85
CA GLU A 105 4.25 -15.13 -10.96
C GLU A 105 3.04 -16.00 -10.61
N SER A 106 3.27 -17.13 -9.93
CA SER A 106 2.20 -17.99 -9.41
C SER A 106 1.31 -17.21 -8.44
N LEU A 107 1.92 -16.51 -7.47
CA LEU A 107 1.22 -15.68 -6.51
C LEU A 107 0.40 -14.57 -7.19
N ALA A 108 0.96 -13.90 -8.19
CA ALA A 108 0.28 -12.88 -8.97
C ALA A 108 -0.92 -13.44 -9.74
N THR A 109 -0.80 -14.67 -10.26
CA THR A 109 -1.90 -15.35 -10.96
C THR A 109 -3.06 -15.64 -10.01
N GLU A 110 -2.78 -16.14 -8.80
CA GLU A 110 -3.80 -16.36 -7.79
C GLU A 110 -4.43 -15.03 -7.32
N LEU A 111 -3.64 -13.99 -7.13
CA LEU A 111 -4.14 -12.66 -6.73
C LEU A 111 -5.06 -12.06 -7.79
N LYS A 112 -4.72 -12.20 -9.08
CA LYS A 112 -5.58 -11.80 -10.20
C LYS A 112 -6.86 -12.62 -10.28
N ALA A 113 -6.87 -13.87 -9.85
CA ALA A 113 -8.09 -14.65 -9.75
C ALA A 113 -8.98 -14.14 -8.60
N LEU A 114 -8.40 -13.86 -7.44
CA LEU A 114 -9.10 -13.36 -6.26
C LEU A 114 -9.69 -11.96 -6.45
N GLN A 115 -9.05 -11.08 -7.24
CA GLN A 115 -9.51 -9.70 -7.46
C GLN A 115 -10.97 -9.63 -7.97
N LYS A 116 -11.46 -10.69 -8.62
CA LYS A 116 -12.84 -10.75 -9.13
C LYS A 116 -13.91 -10.80 -8.03
N ASN A 117 -13.50 -11.18 -6.82
CA ASN A 117 -14.39 -11.32 -5.66
C ASN A 117 -14.43 -10.05 -4.80
N TYR A 118 -13.64 -9.02 -5.14
CA TYR A 118 -13.51 -7.79 -4.38
C TYR A 118 -13.75 -6.56 -5.26
N ASP A 119 -14.27 -5.51 -4.67
CA ASP A 119 -14.35 -4.20 -5.33
C ASP A 119 -12.99 -3.54 -5.44
N VAL A 120 -12.12 -3.79 -4.45
CA VAL A 120 -10.75 -3.25 -4.38
C VAL A 120 -9.80 -4.28 -3.77
N VAL A 121 -8.67 -4.49 -4.41
CA VAL A 121 -7.53 -5.20 -3.86
C VAL A 121 -6.40 -4.20 -3.61
N MET A 122 -5.98 -4.04 -2.36
CA MET A 122 -4.85 -3.18 -2.01
C MET A 122 -3.62 -4.03 -1.74
N ILE A 123 -2.48 -3.66 -2.31
CA ILE A 123 -1.19 -4.29 -2.06
C ILE A 123 -0.33 -3.33 -1.24
N ASP A 124 -0.02 -3.66 0.01
CA ASP A 124 0.99 -2.96 0.80
C ASP A 124 2.36 -3.48 0.42
N LEU A 125 3.09 -2.76 -0.43
CA LEU A 125 4.39 -3.20 -0.96
C LEU A 125 5.50 -3.04 0.10
N GLY A 126 6.59 -3.78 -0.03
CA GLY A 126 7.85 -3.46 0.64
C GLY A 126 8.37 -2.08 0.25
N ALA A 127 9.26 -1.51 1.06
CA ALA A 127 9.96 -0.28 0.70
C ALA A 127 11.08 -0.56 -0.30
N GLY A 128 11.41 0.41 -1.15
CA GLY A 128 12.54 0.32 -2.08
C GLY A 128 12.15 -0.02 -3.51
N ILE A 129 13.13 -0.49 -4.27
CA ILE A 129 13.05 -0.70 -5.72
C ILE A 129 13.43 -2.12 -6.15
N GLU A 130 13.39 -3.07 -5.23
CA GLU A 130 13.72 -4.47 -5.50
C GLU A 130 12.77 -5.09 -6.53
N GLN A 131 13.24 -6.13 -7.20
CA GLN A 131 12.53 -6.76 -8.32
C GLN A 131 11.10 -7.20 -7.95
N HIS A 132 10.91 -7.80 -6.77
CA HIS A 132 9.59 -8.23 -6.31
C HIS A 132 8.63 -7.05 -6.07
N VAL A 133 9.14 -5.91 -5.55
CA VAL A 133 8.36 -4.67 -5.36
C VAL A 133 7.91 -4.11 -6.70
N GLN A 134 8.82 -4.05 -7.68
CA GLN A 134 8.53 -3.60 -9.03
C GLN A 134 7.48 -4.49 -9.70
N TYR A 135 7.66 -5.82 -9.59
CA TYR A 135 6.74 -6.77 -10.18
C TYR A 135 5.33 -6.64 -9.60
N LEU A 136 5.20 -6.65 -8.26
CA LEU A 136 3.89 -6.48 -7.60
C LEU A 136 3.27 -5.12 -7.90
N SER A 137 4.05 -4.05 -7.98
CA SER A 137 3.58 -2.73 -8.41
C SER A 137 2.99 -2.76 -9.82
N SER A 138 3.61 -3.50 -10.75
CA SER A 138 3.15 -3.62 -12.14
C SER A 138 1.82 -4.35 -12.31
N LEU A 139 1.35 -5.06 -11.28
CA LEU A 139 0.03 -5.70 -11.26
C LEU A 139 -1.11 -4.70 -11.05
N SER A 140 -0.80 -3.54 -10.49
CA SER A 140 -1.80 -2.54 -10.10
C SER A 140 -2.19 -1.63 -11.27
N SER A 141 -3.44 -1.17 -11.26
CA SER A 141 -3.90 -0.10 -12.16
C SER A 141 -3.45 1.27 -11.65
N ARG A 142 -3.32 1.42 -10.33
CA ARG A 142 -2.89 2.64 -9.65
C ARG A 142 -1.82 2.30 -8.61
N CYS A 143 -0.81 3.14 -8.51
CA CYS A 143 0.24 3.05 -7.50
C CYS A 143 0.32 4.36 -6.72
N VAL A 144 0.07 4.29 -5.42
CA VAL A 144 0.16 5.43 -4.50
C VAL A 144 1.52 5.41 -3.84
N VAL A 145 2.36 6.39 -4.14
CA VAL A 145 3.70 6.52 -3.56
C VAL A 145 3.64 7.42 -2.33
N VAL A 146 3.97 6.84 -1.18
CA VAL A 146 3.98 7.55 0.11
C VAL A 146 5.35 8.16 0.37
N VAL A 147 5.37 9.46 0.66
CA VAL A 147 6.58 10.23 0.94
C VAL A 147 6.45 11.04 2.23
N THR A 148 7.57 11.42 2.79
CA THR A 148 7.69 12.42 3.87
C THR A 148 8.52 13.61 3.37
N ASP A 149 8.63 14.67 4.18
CA ASP A 149 9.43 15.87 3.90
C ASP A 149 10.95 15.63 3.96
N GLU A 150 11.39 14.42 4.33
CA GLU A 150 12.81 14.08 4.36
C GLU A 150 13.40 14.04 2.94
N PRO A 151 14.55 14.70 2.68
CA PRO A 151 15.18 14.71 1.36
C PRO A 151 15.44 13.31 0.78
N THR A 152 15.87 12.35 1.62
CA THR A 152 16.07 10.95 1.21
C THR A 152 14.76 10.28 0.79
N SER A 153 13.64 10.57 1.47
CA SER A 153 12.32 10.04 1.08
C SER A 153 11.91 10.52 -0.30
N LEU A 154 12.18 11.79 -0.64
CA LEU A 154 11.87 12.36 -1.95
C LEU A 154 12.75 11.76 -3.06
N THR A 155 14.06 11.60 -2.80
CA THR A 155 15.00 11.01 -3.75
C THR A 155 14.63 9.55 -4.06
N ASP A 156 14.34 8.76 -3.03
CA ASP A 156 13.99 7.36 -3.16
C ASP A 156 12.62 7.19 -3.83
N ALA A 157 11.66 8.07 -3.53
CA ALA A 157 10.36 8.09 -4.21
C ALA A 157 10.49 8.44 -5.71
N TYR A 158 11.34 9.41 -6.05
CA TYR A 158 11.64 9.71 -7.45
C TYR A 158 12.23 8.49 -8.17
N ALA A 159 13.19 7.80 -7.56
CA ALA A 159 13.77 6.58 -8.12
C ALA A 159 12.72 5.48 -8.33
N PHE A 160 11.84 5.27 -7.35
CA PHE A 160 10.72 4.34 -7.46
C PHE A 160 9.79 4.70 -8.62
N ILE A 161 9.34 5.97 -8.70
CA ILE A 161 8.44 6.46 -9.77
C ILE A 161 9.06 6.24 -11.14
N LYS A 162 10.33 6.59 -11.30
CA LYS A 162 11.07 6.39 -12.56
C LYS A 162 11.03 4.94 -13.01
N ILE A 163 11.27 4.01 -12.10
CA ILE A 163 11.29 2.57 -12.41
C ILE A 163 9.88 2.04 -12.67
N ALA A 164 8.90 2.39 -11.84
CA ALA A 164 7.51 1.97 -12.00
C ALA A 164 6.92 2.39 -13.37
N LEU A 165 7.36 3.53 -13.91
CA LEU A 165 6.92 4.04 -15.20
C LEU A 165 7.68 3.44 -16.40
N SER A 166 8.82 2.79 -16.17
CA SER A 166 9.63 2.19 -17.26
C SER A 166 9.05 0.88 -17.80
N GLY A 167 8.08 0.30 -17.10
CA GLY A 167 7.45 -0.98 -17.48
C GLY A 167 6.37 -0.83 -18.57
N LYS A 168 6.13 -1.91 -19.32
CA LYS A 168 5.04 -1.96 -20.33
C LYS A 168 3.64 -1.77 -19.72
N ASN A 169 3.46 -2.15 -18.47
CA ASN A 169 2.20 -2.06 -17.72
C ASN A 169 2.33 -1.06 -16.58
N ALA A 170 2.82 0.15 -16.90
CA ALA A 170 3.01 1.18 -15.90
C ALA A 170 1.67 1.58 -15.25
N PRO A 171 1.56 1.57 -13.91
CA PRO A 171 0.36 2.02 -13.20
C PRO A 171 0.21 3.54 -13.30
N GLN A 172 -1.01 4.03 -13.06
CA GLN A 172 -1.20 5.46 -12.79
C GLN A 172 -0.59 5.82 -11.44
N VAL A 173 0.40 6.71 -11.43
CA VAL A 173 1.11 7.08 -10.20
C VAL A 173 0.47 8.29 -9.53
N GLY A 174 0.10 8.11 -8.26
CA GLY A 174 -0.30 9.18 -7.36
C GLY A 174 0.67 9.31 -6.19
N VAL A 175 0.70 10.47 -5.54
CA VAL A 175 1.57 10.75 -4.39
C VAL A 175 0.73 11.10 -3.17
N VAL A 176 1.08 10.52 -2.04
CA VAL A 176 0.61 10.94 -0.71
C VAL A 176 1.79 11.46 0.08
N VAL A 177 1.70 12.70 0.56
CA VAL A 177 2.65 13.22 1.54
C VAL A 177 2.14 12.87 2.93
N ASN A 178 2.89 12.07 3.66
CA ASN A 178 2.55 11.62 5.01
C ASN A 178 3.41 12.33 6.06
N GLN A 179 2.90 12.39 7.29
CA GLN A 179 3.57 12.99 8.45
C GLN A 179 3.91 14.49 8.26
N ALA A 180 3.20 15.20 7.42
CA ALA A 180 3.38 16.64 7.24
C ALA A 180 3.07 17.40 8.54
N SER A 181 3.86 18.42 8.89
CA SER A 181 3.58 19.24 10.06
C SER A 181 2.33 20.12 9.82
N THR A 182 2.21 20.62 8.59
CA THR A 182 1.07 21.44 8.14
C THR A 182 0.65 21.05 6.71
N GLN A 183 -0.55 21.43 6.32
CA GLN A 183 -1.02 21.27 4.95
C GLN A 183 -0.07 21.96 3.93
N LYS A 184 0.35 23.18 4.24
CA LYS A 184 1.25 23.98 3.41
C LYS A 184 2.63 23.32 3.21
N GLU A 185 3.21 22.78 4.27
CA GLU A 185 4.49 22.05 4.17
C GLU A 185 4.34 20.77 3.35
N GLY A 186 3.21 20.06 3.50
CA GLY A 186 2.91 18.93 2.66
C GLY A 186 2.80 19.29 1.17
N GLU A 187 2.19 20.43 0.84
CA GLU A 187 2.11 20.95 -0.53
C GLU A 187 3.51 21.29 -1.07
N GLN A 188 4.37 21.91 -0.26
CA GLN A 188 5.76 22.21 -0.64
C GLN A 188 6.55 20.93 -0.92
N THR A 189 6.40 19.93 -0.07
CA THR A 189 7.01 18.60 -0.25
C THR A 189 6.57 17.94 -1.57
N TYR A 190 5.26 17.95 -1.84
CA TYR A 190 4.73 17.44 -3.11
C TYR A 190 5.29 18.23 -4.30
N HIS A 191 5.30 19.56 -4.25
CA HIS A 191 5.82 20.39 -5.35
C HIS A 191 7.29 20.13 -5.64
N ALA A 192 8.12 19.87 -4.62
CA ALA A 192 9.53 19.51 -4.80
C ALA A 192 9.67 18.20 -5.59
N LEU A 193 8.92 17.14 -5.22
CA LEU A 193 8.92 15.87 -5.92
C LEU A 193 8.35 16.00 -7.33
N SER A 194 7.20 16.67 -7.49
CA SER A 194 6.53 16.86 -8.77
C SER A 194 7.41 17.63 -9.76
N LYS A 195 8.13 18.67 -9.29
CA LYS A 195 9.10 19.42 -10.10
C LYS A 195 10.24 18.52 -10.59
N ALA A 196 10.79 17.67 -9.73
CA ALA A 196 11.82 16.71 -10.12
C ALA A 196 11.30 15.73 -11.17
N CYS A 197 10.10 15.16 -10.97
CA CYS A 197 9.46 14.26 -11.92
C CYS A 197 9.19 14.96 -13.26
N MET A 198 8.71 16.21 -13.25
CA MET A 198 8.46 16.97 -14.48
C MET A 198 9.76 17.23 -15.25
N ASN A 199 10.83 17.64 -14.55
CA ASN A 199 12.10 18.00 -15.20
C ASN A 199 12.82 16.80 -15.83
N PHE A 200 12.73 15.63 -15.23
CA PHE A 200 13.53 14.46 -15.63
C PHE A 200 12.73 13.30 -16.21
N LEU A 201 11.41 13.23 -15.93
CA LEU A 201 10.54 12.15 -16.43
C LEU A 201 9.44 12.69 -17.36
N ASN A 202 9.34 14.00 -17.51
CA ASN A 202 8.27 14.69 -18.25
C ASN A 202 6.86 14.27 -17.76
N LEU A 203 6.71 14.08 -16.45
CA LEU A 203 5.49 13.62 -15.79
C LEU A 203 5.29 14.38 -14.47
N SER A 204 4.04 14.74 -14.18
CA SER A 204 3.62 15.24 -12.87
C SER A 204 2.70 14.21 -12.21
N PRO A 205 3.14 13.48 -11.17
CA PRO A 205 2.28 12.54 -10.47
C PRO A 205 1.14 13.28 -9.75
N VAL A 206 -0.04 12.69 -9.70
CA VAL A 206 -1.21 13.33 -9.08
C VAL A 206 -1.06 13.39 -7.56
N LEU A 207 -1.30 14.56 -6.94
CA LEU A 207 -1.41 14.64 -5.47
C LEU A 207 -2.71 13.98 -5.00
N MET A 208 -2.59 12.81 -4.38
CA MET A 208 -3.72 12.09 -3.79
C MET A 208 -4.18 12.74 -2.49
N GLY A 209 -3.24 13.21 -1.68
CA GLY A 209 -3.53 13.93 -0.44
C GLY A 209 -2.30 14.15 0.43
N ILE A 210 -2.53 14.88 1.52
CA ILE A 210 -1.53 15.16 2.55
C ILE A 210 -2.11 14.67 3.86
N VAL A 211 -1.34 13.84 4.56
CA VAL A 211 -1.69 13.35 5.90
C VAL A 211 -0.81 14.07 6.91
N ARG A 212 -1.44 14.86 7.76
CA ARG A 212 -0.75 15.60 8.81
C ARG A 212 -0.32 14.67 9.94
N ARG A 213 0.78 15.03 10.59
CA ARG A 213 1.31 14.30 11.75
C ARG A 213 0.27 14.29 12.87
N ASP A 214 -0.02 13.09 13.37
CA ASP A 214 -1.01 12.86 14.42
C ASP A 214 -0.52 11.75 15.36
N ASN A 215 -0.42 12.05 16.65
CA ASN A 215 0.02 11.10 17.65
C ASN A 215 -0.94 9.91 17.81
N LYS A 216 -2.22 10.09 17.46
CA LYS A 216 -3.21 9.00 17.46
C LYS A 216 -2.84 7.85 16.53
N VAL A 217 -2.07 8.13 15.48
CA VAL A 217 -1.49 7.09 14.60
C VAL A 217 -0.55 6.17 15.38
N LYS A 218 0.41 6.74 16.11
CA LYS A 218 1.34 5.95 16.93
C LYS A 218 0.61 5.19 18.04
N ASP A 219 -0.40 5.82 18.66
CA ASP A 219 -1.22 5.20 19.69
C ASP A 219 -2.02 4.02 19.16
N SER A 220 -2.56 4.13 17.93
CA SER A 220 -3.32 3.05 17.29
C SER A 220 -2.41 1.85 16.97
N ILE A 221 -1.23 2.10 16.39
CA ILE A 221 -0.23 1.06 16.08
C ILE A 221 0.21 0.34 17.36
N ARG A 222 0.55 1.08 18.43
CA ARG A 222 0.93 0.50 19.73
C ARG A 222 -0.18 -0.32 20.37
N SER A 223 -1.43 0.07 20.13
CA SER A 223 -2.60 -0.67 20.63
C SER A 223 -2.99 -1.83 19.72
N GLN A 224 -2.26 -2.04 18.61
CA GLN A 224 -2.56 -3.08 17.62
C GLN A 224 -4.01 -2.99 17.10
N LYS A 225 -4.47 -1.78 16.81
CA LYS A 225 -5.82 -1.50 16.30
C LYS A 225 -5.76 -0.51 15.14
N SER A 226 -6.69 -0.65 14.20
CA SER A 226 -6.87 0.36 13.15
C SER A 226 -7.14 1.74 13.76
N LEU A 227 -6.63 2.80 13.12
CA LEU A 227 -6.87 4.18 13.55
C LEU A 227 -8.36 4.50 13.65
N LEU A 228 -9.17 3.99 12.73
CA LEU A 228 -10.62 4.27 12.70
C LEU A 228 -11.40 3.57 13.81
N VAL A 229 -10.86 2.51 14.39
CA VAL A 229 -11.38 1.89 15.63
C VAL A 229 -11.00 2.75 16.84
N LYS A 230 -9.74 3.20 16.91
CA LYS A 230 -9.18 3.88 18.07
C LYS A 230 -9.53 5.37 18.14
N ALA A 231 -9.45 6.07 16.99
CA ALA A 231 -9.62 7.52 16.90
C ALA A 231 -10.21 7.92 15.54
N PRO A 232 -11.49 7.61 15.25
CA PRO A 232 -12.12 7.79 13.94
C PRO A 232 -12.21 9.25 13.47
N HIS A 233 -12.16 10.20 14.42
CA HIS A 233 -12.25 11.64 14.15
C HIS A 233 -10.91 12.37 14.28
N SER A 234 -9.80 11.63 14.32
CA SER A 234 -8.47 12.22 14.38
C SER A 234 -8.12 12.96 13.07
N THR A 235 -7.17 13.88 13.15
CA THR A 235 -6.72 14.65 11.98
C THR A 235 -6.25 13.74 10.87
N ALA A 236 -5.44 12.73 11.20
CA ALA A 236 -4.94 11.77 10.21
C ALA A 236 -6.05 10.90 9.61
N ALA A 237 -7.09 10.53 10.38
CA ALA A 237 -8.24 9.80 9.85
C ALA A 237 -9.04 10.65 8.86
N THR A 238 -9.25 11.93 9.16
CA THR A 238 -9.91 12.89 8.26
C THR A 238 -9.12 13.10 6.97
N ASP A 239 -7.81 13.28 7.08
CA ASP A 239 -6.93 13.47 5.92
C ASP A 239 -6.91 12.21 5.04
N ALA A 240 -6.84 11.01 5.63
CA ALA A 240 -6.90 9.74 4.91
C ALA A 240 -8.26 9.52 4.22
N ALA A 241 -9.37 10.02 4.79
CA ALA A 241 -10.69 9.91 4.17
C ALA A 241 -10.76 10.64 2.83
N VAL A 242 -10.11 11.81 2.71
CA VAL A 242 -10.01 12.53 1.43
C VAL A 242 -9.28 11.69 0.38
N ILE A 243 -8.22 10.99 0.79
CA ILE A 243 -7.46 10.10 -0.11
C ILE A 243 -8.33 8.92 -0.54
N ALA A 244 -9.04 8.28 0.38
CA ALA A 244 -9.93 7.17 0.08
C ALA A 244 -11.02 7.55 -0.92
N ILE A 245 -11.62 8.74 -0.79
CA ILE A 245 -12.60 9.26 -1.74
C ILE A 245 -11.99 9.41 -3.13
N LYS A 246 -10.81 10.03 -3.24
CA LYS A 246 -10.11 10.18 -4.53
C LYS A 246 -9.75 8.84 -5.18
N LEU A 247 -9.38 7.83 -4.37
CA LEU A 247 -9.10 6.49 -4.88
C LEU A 247 -10.35 5.80 -5.44
N MET A 248 -11.54 6.15 -4.97
CA MET A 248 -12.80 5.57 -5.45
C MET A 248 -13.41 6.33 -6.63
N GLN A 249 -12.94 7.52 -6.92
CA GLN A 249 -13.30 8.26 -8.15
C GLN A 249 -12.57 7.61 -9.35
N ARG A 250 -13.32 7.32 -10.43
CA ARG A 250 -12.80 6.74 -11.68
C ARG A 250 -12.07 7.76 -12.54
#